data_bdbf659f67d0e775ec526d298d105c2b
#
_entry.id   bdbf659f67d0e775ec526d298d105c2b
#
_cell.length_a   1.000
_cell.length_b   1.000
_cell.length_c   1.000
_cell.angle_alpha   90.00
_cell.angle_beta   90.00
_cell.angle_gamma   90.00
#
_symmetry.space_group_name_H-M   'P 1'
#
loop_
_entity.id
_entity.type
_entity.pdbx_description
1 polymer ?
#
loop_
_entity_poly.entity_id
_entity_poly.type
_entity_poly.pdbx_seq_one_letter_code
_entity_poly.pdbx_strand_id
1 'polypeptide(L)'
;MIAVGDILLGRGVSQPERAFEASADWLRTADLTMGNLECALTDTPILPAATLEHSLPAPVRLYAPTQAADWLSDAGFDLLGLANNHSLDAGPDGLRQTADILHEAGLAVVGAGATPNQALAPYIFSHNGITLAILSVNAIPIPADNALPEGQSAQDGWDVARWEREAVLSAVSTASQQADGVIVSIHWGYEYQFQADPAQTRYAELLFEAGADVVIGHHPHVVQAPIVLTRPDGRTVLAAYSLGNFVFDQGWAEGTDEGLAVRMVFDDQGLRAVQILDVVAGVAPELIPPAPTDTIKADERNAPSPQYERGFRCEELICAEVEIPPELEFSGGIFQSGAADLDGDGRPEAVTLEGGRLLVRSSDGLLAWESPLSWLVVDAALGDPDWDGRPDLVAIFWKADEDGVLRSHPFLIRQNGGRYEEVWGGSAVSEPIWEVEVADLNGDGRDELVVLAVTPEGAGQTLSVWEWHGWGFSQDWRSAPPNYENLRTAPGGWLKAD
;
A
#
# COMPACT_ATOMS: atom_id res chain seq x y z
N MET A 1 -17.11 7.04 15.28
CA MET A 1 -16.11 7.72 14.43
C MET A 1 -16.50 7.56 12.97
N ILE A 2 -16.27 8.58 12.14
CA ILE A 2 -16.39 8.51 10.67
C ILE A 2 -15.03 8.82 10.05
N ALA A 3 -14.68 8.12 8.96
CA ALA A 3 -13.53 8.43 8.12
C ALA A 3 -13.95 8.47 6.65
N VAL A 4 -13.39 9.41 5.89
CA VAL A 4 -13.61 9.60 4.46
C VAL A 4 -12.29 9.63 3.69
N GLY A 5 -12.35 9.51 2.36
CA GLY A 5 -11.21 9.51 1.47
C GLY A 5 -10.50 10.85 1.29
N ASP A 6 -9.79 11.02 0.20
CA ASP A 6 -8.90 12.14 -0.07
C ASP A 6 -9.68 13.44 -0.32
N ILE A 7 -9.19 14.54 0.27
CA ILE A 7 -9.83 15.86 0.25
C ILE A 7 -8.89 16.88 -0.36
N LEU A 8 -9.30 17.45 -1.50
CA LEU A 8 -8.71 18.61 -2.15
C LEU A 8 -9.78 19.68 -2.34
N LEU A 9 -9.63 20.84 -1.71
CA LEU A 9 -10.56 21.98 -1.82
C LEU A 9 -10.01 23.10 -2.71
N GLY A 10 -9.21 22.74 -3.68
CA GLY A 10 -8.54 23.66 -4.60
C GLY A 10 -8.54 23.18 -6.03
N ARG A 11 -7.60 23.67 -6.83
CA ARG A 11 -7.38 23.35 -8.23
C ARG A 11 -8.66 23.48 -9.06
N GLY A 12 -9.27 22.41 -9.54
CA GLY A 12 -10.47 22.39 -10.38
C GLY A 12 -11.78 22.22 -9.60
N VAL A 13 -11.74 22.14 -8.25
CA VAL A 13 -12.96 22.04 -7.43
C VAL A 13 -13.73 23.36 -7.52
N SER A 14 -14.84 23.35 -8.23
CA SER A 14 -15.72 24.50 -8.40
C SER A 14 -16.62 24.67 -7.17
N GLN A 15 -16.77 25.89 -6.67
CA GLN A 15 -17.58 26.19 -5.48
C GLN A 15 -17.20 25.35 -4.24
N PRO A 16 -15.91 25.36 -3.83
CA PRO A 16 -15.44 24.51 -2.74
C PRO A 16 -16.14 24.79 -1.40
N GLU A 17 -16.68 26.00 -1.23
CA GLU A 17 -17.52 26.41 -0.08
C GLU A 17 -18.82 25.61 0.04
N ARG A 18 -19.23 24.92 -1.04
CA ARG A 18 -20.44 24.09 -1.09
C ARG A 18 -20.15 22.60 -1.19
N ALA A 19 -18.89 22.23 -1.20
CA ALA A 19 -18.47 20.83 -1.42
C ALA A 19 -19.18 19.84 -0.47
N PHE A 20 -19.45 20.23 0.76
CA PHE A 20 -20.02 19.34 1.77
C PHE A 20 -21.54 19.46 1.95
N GLU A 21 -22.27 20.25 1.14
CA GLU A 21 -23.72 20.47 1.35
C GLU A 21 -24.54 19.18 1.43
N ALA A 22 -24.18 18.15 0.64
CA ALA A 22 -24.89 16.87 0.64
C ALA A 22 -24.45 15.90 1.75
N SER A 23 -23.24 16.04 2.28
CA SER A 23 -22.63 15.09 3.21
C SER A 23 -22.52 15.59 4.65
N ALA A 24 -22.54 16.91 4.88
CA ALA A 24 -22.29 17.53 6.18
C ALA A 24 -23.21 17.01 7.30
N ASP A 25 -24.52 16.85 7.04
CA ASP A 25 -25.45 16.36 8.07
C ASP A 25 -25.10 14.94 8.52
N TRP A 26 -24.58 14.10 7.64
CA TRP A 26 -24.12 12.76 7.99
C TRP A 26 -22.78 12.79 8.73
N LEU A 27 -21.83 13.61 8.28
CA LEU A 27 -20.52 13.76 8.92
C LEU A 27 -20.67 14.18 10.39
N ARG A 28 -21.58 15.14 10.68
CA ARG A 28 -21.88 15.62 12.04
C ARG A 28 -22.54 14.59 12.95
N THR A 29 -22.95 13.43 12.46
CA THR A 29 -23.56 12.38 13.29
C THR A 29 -22.55 11.56 14.09
N ALA A 30 -21.26 11.71 13.85
CA ALA A 30 -20.22 11.01 14.60
C ALA A 30 -19.69 11.87 15.76
N ASP A 31 -19.13 11.20 16.77
CA ASP A 31 -18.42 11.87 17.86
C ASP A 31 -17.01 12.35 17.41
N LEU A 32 -16.49 11.78 16.32
CA LEU A 32 -15.22 12.14 15.69
C LEU A 32 -15.30 11.87 14.18
N THR A 33 -15.02 12.88 13.37
CA THR A 33 -14.97 12.77 11.91
C THR A 33 -13.58 13.16 11.40
N MET A 34 -12.97 12.29 10.57
CA MET A 34 -11.65 12.56 9.99
C MET A 34 -11.62 12.36 8.47
N GLY A 35 -10.67 13.04 7.81
CA GLY A 35 -10.30 12.86 6.40
C GLY A 35 -8.81 13.12 6.17
N ASN A 36 -8.30 12.74 5.00
CA ASN A 36 -6.96 13.07 4.55
C ASN A 36 -6.99 14.38 3.75
N LEU A 37 -6.40 15.44 4.28
CA LEU A 37 -6.29 16.72 3.57
C LEU A 37 -5.06 16.70 2.65
N GLU A 38 -5.30 16.48 1.37
CA GLU A 38 -4.25 16.29 0.37
C GLU A 38 -3.95 17.58 -0.39
N CYS A 39 -3.70 18.64 0.35
CA CYS A 39 -3.25 19.93 -0.18
C CYS A 39 -2.69 20.82 0.92
N ALA A 40 -1.90 21.82 0.54
CA ALA A 40 -1.50 22.89 1.43
C ALA A 40 -2.54 24.02 1.42
N LEU A 41 -2.85 24.59 2.60
CA LEU A 41 -3.72 25.76 2.72
C LEU A 41 -2.92 27.04 2.57
N THR A 42 -3.13 27.77 1.48
CA THR A 42 -2.44 29.04 1.22
C THR A 42 -3.18 29.91 0.23
N ASP A 43 -3.21 31.22 0.48
CA ASP A 43 -3.75 32.21 -0.46
C ASP A 43 -2.67 32.74 -1.44
N THR A 44 -1.42 32.29 -1.26
CA THR A 44 -0.27 32.63 -2.10
C THR A 44 0.42 31.35 -2.60
N PRO A 45 -0.13 30.69 -3.64
CA PRO A 45 0.51 29.48 -4.19
C PRO A 45 1.94 29.78 -4.65
N ILE A 46 2.87 28.94 -4.23
CA ILE A 46 4.25 28.99 -4.72
C ILE A 46 4.24 28.39 -6.12
N LEU A 47 4.24 29.26 -7.15
CA LEU A 47 4.41 28.82 -8.51
C LEU A 47 5.84 28.26 -8.66
N PRO A 48 6.02 27.08 -9.29
CA PRO A 48 7.36 26.59 -9.59
C PRO A 48 8.10 27.68 -10.36
N ALA A 49 9.32 28.00 -9.96
CA ALA A 49 10.19 28.89 -10.74
C ALA A 49 10.19 28.33 -12.17
N ALA A 50 9.93 29.19 -13.16
CA ALA A 50 9.97 28.80 -14.57
C ALA A 50 11.38 28.25 -14.84
N THR A 51 11.52 26.92 -14.81
CA THR A 51 12.77 26.23 -15.02
C THR A 51 13.11 26.37 -16.49
N LEU A 52 14.23 26.99 -16.72
CA LEU A 52 14.87 27.17 -18.00
C LEU A 52 15.04 25.80 -18.69
N GLU A 53 14.48 25.73 -19.90
CA GLU A 53 14.83 24.78 -20.97
C GLU A 53 15.11 23.31 -20.61
N HIS A 54 14.22 22.40 -21.00
CA HIS A 54 14.36 20.95 -21.06
C HIS A 54 14.24 20.16 -19.75
N SER A 55 13.40 20.55 -18.84
CA SER A 55 13.08 19.77 -17.65
C SER A 55 11.76 18.99 -17.78
N LEU A 56 11.72 17.84 -17.10
CA LEU A 56 10.53 17.05 -16.81
C LEU A 56 9.31 17.93 -16.50
N PRO A 57 8.08 17.48 -16.76
CA PRO A 57 6.90 18.22 -16.37
C PRO A 57 7.02 18.61 -14.88
N ALA A 58 6.73 19.89 -14.58
CA ALA A 58 6.80 20.39 -13.21
C ALA A 58 5.93 19.50 -12.30
N PRO A 59 6.41 19.14 -11.10
CA PRO A 59 5.62 18.34 -10.18
C PRO A 59 4.27 19.00 -9.91
N VAL A 60 3.23 18.19 -9.84
CA VAL A 60 1.88 18.66 -9.51
C VAL A 60 1.90 19.15 -8.06
N ARG A 61 1.41 20.38 -7.82
CA ARG A 61 1.27 20.95 -6.49
C ARG A 61 -0.18 21.24 -6.21
N LEU A 62 -0.66 20.83 -5.04
CA LEU A 62 -2.04 20.95 -4.63
C LEU A 62 -2.18 22.03 -3.53
N TYR A 63 -2.97 23.03 -3.84
CA TYR A 63 -3.27 24.14 -2.94
C TYR A 63 -4.77 24.35 -2.80
N ALA A 64 -5.20 24.77 -1.62
CA ALA A 64 -6.53 25.27 -1.36
C ALA A 64 -6.45 26.63 -0.63
N PRO A 65 -7.49 27.49 -0.73
CA PRO A 65 -7.51 28.76 0.00
C PRO A 65 -7.55 28.52 1.51
N THR A 66 -7.01 29.45 2.28
CA THR A 66 -6.99 29.35 3.76
C THR A 66 -8.38 29.20 4.36
N GLN A 67 -9.41 29.75 3.72
CA GLN A 67 -10.81 29.62 4.12
C GLN A 67 -11.35 28.19 4.05
N ALA A 68 -10.65 27.24 3.40
CA ALA A 68 -11.02 25.82 3.37
C ALA A 68 -11.12 25.21 4.77
N ALA A 69 -10.37 25.72 5.74
CA ALA A 69 -10.46 25.29 7.13
C ALA A 69 -11.84 25.56 7.74
N ASP A 70 -12.44 26.72 7.45
CA ASP A 70 -13.79 27.05 7.91
C ASP A 70 -14.83 26.09 7.29
N TRP A 71 -14.70 25.79 5.98
CA TRP A 71 -15.62 24.87 5.30
C TRP A 71 -15.53 23.45 5.83
N LEU A 72 -14.33 22.98 6.18
CA LEU A 72 -14.13 21.66 6.81
C LEU A 72 -14.74 21.64 8.21
N SER A 73 -14.51 22.66 9.02
CA SER A 73 -15.08 22.79 10.36
C SER A 73 -16.62 22.85 10.30
N ASP A 74 -17.17 23.68 9.40
CA ASP A 74 -18.62 23.80 9.18
C ASP A 74 -19.23 22.49 8.66
N ALA A 75 -18.48 21.68 7.91
CA ALA A 75 -18.94 20.36 7.45
C ALA A 75 -19.02 19.33 8.59
N GLY A 76 -18.33 19.54 9.71
CA GLY A 76 -18.32 18.66 10.86
C GLY A 76 -17.10 17.72 10.89
N PHE A 77 -16.00 18.10 10.26
CA PHE A 77 -14.71 17.45 10.52
C PHE A 77 -14.17 17.90 11.87
N ASP A 78 -13.47 17.00 12.54
CA ASP A 78 -12.80 17.23 13.82
C ASP A 78 -11.29 17.07 13.69
N LEU A 79 -10.83 16.18 12.78
CA LEU A 79 -9.44 15.77 12.65
C LEU A 79 -9.04 15.64 11.17
N LEU A 80 -7.92 16.23 10.79
CA LEU A 80 -7.34 16.09 9.46
C LEU A 80 -5.99 15.36 9.53
N GLY A 81 -5.84 14.31 8.70
CA GLY A 81 -4.56 13.69 8.40
C GLY A 81 -3.77 14.56 7.45
N LEU A 82 -2.53 14.90 7.83
CA LEU A 82 -1.61 15.69 7.00
C LEU A 82 -0.40 14.88 6.51
N ALA A 83 -0.33 13.58 6.80
CA ALA A 83 0.79 12.76 6.34
C ALA A 83 0.51 12.22 4.93
N ASN A 84 0.77 13.04 3.91
CA ASN A 84 0.66 12.68 2.49
C ASN A 84 1.77 13.36 1.66
N ASN A 85 1.87 13.01 0.38
CA ASN A 85 2.90 13.51 -0.53
C ASN A 85 2.70 14.99 -0.95
N HIS A 86 1.49 15.56 -0.75
CA HIS A 86 1.15 16.95 -1.11
C HIS A 86 1.20 17.93 0.06
N SER A 87 1.37 17.46 1.27
CA SER A 87 1.40 18.34 2.46
C SER A 87 2.56 19.34 2.47
N LEU A 88 3.66 19.00 1.77
CA LEU A 88 4.82 19.88 1.62
C LEU A 88 4.83 20.69 0.30
N ASP A 89 3.73 20.78 -0.41
CA ASP A 89 3.65 21.53 -1.68
C ASP A 89 3.91 23.04 -1.51
N ALA A 90 3.62 23.57 -0.32
CA ALA A 90 3.98 24.93 0.08
C ALA A 90 5.27 24.98 0.95
N GLY A 91 6.04 23.87 0.99
CA GLY A 91 7.23 23.72 1.82
C GLY A 91 6.93 23.54 3.31
N PRO A 92 7.97 23.37 4.16
CA PRO A 92 7.81 23.16 5.60
C PRO A 92 7.07 24.29 6.34
N ASP A 93 7.31 25.55 5.94
CA ASP A 93 6.59 26.70 6.50
C ASP A 93 5.12 26.68 6.09
N GLY A 94 4.81 26.25 4.85
CA GLY A 94 3.44 26.08 4.37
C GLY A 94 2.70 24.95 5.11
N LEU A 95 3.36 23.84 5.40
CA LEU A 95 2.79 22.76 6.22
C LEU A 95 2.47 23.27 7.64
N ARG A 96 3.40 24.00 8.26
CA ARG A 96 3.17 24.63 9.57
C ARG A 96 1.99 25.58 9.51
N GLN A 97 1.96 26.47 8.50
CA GLN A 97 0.86 27.42 8.31
C GLN A 97 -0.49 26.69 8.12
N THR A 98 -0.52 25.59 7.34
CA THR A 98 -1.72 24.75 7.16
C THR A 98 -2.22 24.24 8.50
N ALA A 99 -1.32 23.67 9.33
CA ALA A 99 -1.68 23.19 10.66
C ALA A 99 -2.19 24.31 11.59
N ASP A 100 -1.53 25.50 11.58
CA ASP A 100 -1.95 26.64 12.38
C ASP A 100 -3.36 27.11 11.97
N ILE A 101 -3.65 27.21 10.67
CA ILE A 101 -4.96 27.63 10.12
C ILE A 101 -6.05 26.62 10.52
N LEU A 102 -5.79 25.32 10.42
CA LEU A 102 -6.74 24.28 10.85
C LEU A 102 -7.01 24.38 12.34
N HIS A 103 -5.99 24.56 13.18
CA HIS A 103 -6.17 24.75 14.62
C HIS A 103 -6.98 26.01 14.96
N GLU A 104 -6.77 27.13 14.24
CA GLU A 104 -7.55 28.36 14.43
C GLU A 104 -9.03 28.16 14.08
N ALA A 105 -9.34 27.26 13.12
CA ALA A 105 -10.72 26.86 12.79
C ALA A 105 -11.31 25.79 13.74
N GLY A 106 -10.57 25.39 14.78
CA GLY A 106 -10.99 24.38 15.76
C GLY A 106 -10.79 22.93 15.34
N LEU A 107 -10.05 22.69 14.27
CA LEU A 107 -9.74 21.36 13.75
C LEU A 107 -8.43 20.85 14.34
N ALA A 108 -8.39 19.57 14.73
CA ALA A 108 -7.15 18.91 15.10
C ALA A 108 -6.41 18.41 13.86
N VAL A 109 -5.09 18.24 13.97
CA VAL A 109 -4.24 17.67 12.93
C VAL A 109 -3.42 16.50 13.47
N VAL A 110 -3.10 15.56 12.61
CA VAL A 110 -2.25 14.40 12.89
C VAL A 110 -1.35 14.10 11.69
N GLY A 111 -0.15 13.58 11.96
CA GLY A 111 0.77 13.20 10.89
C GLY A 111 1.73 14.30 10.44
N ALA A 112 1.79 15.44 11.14
CA ALA A 112 2.73 16.53 10.86
C ALA A 112 3.28 17.15 12.14
N GLY A 113 4.50 17.67 12.10
CA GLY A 113 5.11 18.30 13.26
C GLY A 113 6.49 18.90 13.01
N ALA A 114 6.99 19.65 13.99
CA ALA A 114 8.30 20.29 13.93
C ALA A 114 9.48 19.30 14.18
N THR A 115 9.16 18.09 14.61
CA THR A 115 10.14 17.00 14.79
C THR A 115 9.51 15.68 14.37
N PRO A 116 10.30 14.65 13.99
CA PRO A 116 9.76 13.33 13.66
C PRO A 116 8.87 12.73 14.76
N ASN A 117 9.23 12.91 16.02
CA ASN A 117 8.43 12.45 17.15
C ASN A 117 7.08 13.20 17.27
N GLN A 118 7.04 14.49 16.96
CA GLN A 118 5.80 15.25 16.96
C GLN A 118 4.92 14.86 15.77
N ALA A 119 5.51 14.69 14.60
CA ALA A 119 4.78 14.25 13.41
C ALA A 119 4.14 12.86 13.61
N LEU A 120 4.86 11.93 14.27
CA LEU A 120 4.38 10.57 14.52
C LEU A 120 3.53 10.45 15.81
N ALA A 121 3.39 11.52 16.61
CA ALA A 121 2.60 11.46 17.82
C ALA A 121 1.11 11.20 17.50
N PRO A 122 0.45 10.25 18.22
CA PRO A 122 -0.97 10.01 18.00
C PRO A 122 -1.82 11.19 18.48
N TYR A 123 -2.89 11.47 17.77
CA TYR A 123 -4.00 12.27 18.29
C TYR A 123 -4.82 11.40 19.22
N ILE A 124 -5.02 11.85 20.47
CA ILE A 124 -5.79 11.12 21.48
C ILE A 124 -7.18 11.74 21.60
N PHE A 125 -8.19 10.95 21.30
CA PHE A 125 -9.60 11.32 21.44
C PHE A 125 -10.23 10.52 22.57
N SER A 126 -10.89 11.17 23.51
CA SER A 126 -11.61 10.51 24.61
C SER A 126 -13.06 11.01 24.67
N HIS A 127 -14.00 10.09 24.57
CA HIS A 127 -15.41 10.38 24.64
C HIS A 127 -16.18 9.24 25.33
N ASN A 128 -17.06 9.55 26.25
CA ASN A 128 -17.91 8.57 26.99
C ASN A 128 -17.10 7.41 27.61
N GLY A 129 -15.88 7.66 28.07
CA GLY A 129 -15.02 6.67 28.71
C GLY A 129 -14.25 5.78 27.75
N ILE A 130 -14.38 5.98 26.44
CA ILE A 130 -13.60 5.31 25.39
C ILE A 130 -12.50 6.24 24.92
N THR A 131 -11.29 5.71 24.76
CA THR A 131 -10.12 6.44 24.29
C THR A 131 -9.64 5.84 22.98
N LEU A 132 -9.54 6.66 21.94
CA LEU A 132 -8.97 6.30 20.65
C LEU A 132 -7.62 6.99 20.43
N ALA A 133 -6.68 6.29 19.86
CA ALA A 133 -5.41 6.84 19.40
C ALA A 133 -5.36 6.79 17.86
N ILE A 134 -5.18 7.93 17.22
CA ILE A 134 -5.17 8.06 15.76
C ILE A 134 -3.78 8.52 15.32
N LEU A 135 -3.14 7.76 14.43
CA LEU A 135 -1.88 8.12 13.78
C LEU A 135 -2.15 8.39 12.30
N SER A 136 -1.33 9.25 11.68
CA SER A 136 -1.32 9.43 10.22
C SER A 136 0.13 9.34 9.73
N VAL A 137 0.36 8.58 8.65
CA VAL A 137 1.69 8.24 8.16
C VAL A 137 1.72 8.29 6.63
N ASN A 138 2.79 8.82 6.05
CA ASN A 138 3.03 8.85 4.61
C ASN A 138 4.11 7.83 4.23
N ALA A 139 3.75 6.89 3.35
CA ALA A 139 4.68 5.92 2.76
C ALA A 139 5.04 6.25 1.30
N ILE A 140 4.50 7.35 0.74
CA ILE A 140 4.81 7.82 -0.62
C ILE A 140 6.04 8.74 -0.59
N PRO A 141 6.96 8.62 -1.55
CA PRO A 141 8.05 9.55 -1.70
C PRO A 141 7.55 10.99 -1.92
N ILE A 142 8.11 11.94 -1.18
CA ILE A 142 7.86 13.35 -1.39
C ILE A 142 8.85 13.87 -2.44
N PRO A 143 8.39 14.57 -3.50
CA PRO A 143 9.29 15.12 -4.51
C PRO A 143 10.44 15.93 -3.91
N ALA A 144 11.65 15.77 -4.44
CA ALA A 144 12.86 16.37 -3.87
C ALA A 144 12.84 17.92 -3.86
N ASP A 145 12.11 18.54 -4.75
CA ASP A 145 11.92 20.00 -4.82
C ASP A 145 10.87 20.52 -3.82
N ASN A 146 10.08 19.63 -3.23
CA ASN A 146 9.19 19.90 -2.10
C ASN A 146 9.84 19.51 -0.76
N ALA A 147 10.93 18.74 -0.82
CA ALA A 147 11.71 18.38 0.36
C ALA A 147 12.44 19.60 0.95
N LEU A 148 12.93 19.44 2.16
CA LEU A 148 13.77 20.45 2.80
C LEU A 148 14.95 20.82 1.88
N PRO A 149 15.35 22.11 1.80
CA PRO A 149 16.53 22.53 1.07
C PRO A 149 17.76 21.69 1.40
N GLU A 150 18.65 21.50 0.41
CA GLU A 150 19.87 20.70 0.59
C GLU A 150 20.67 21.20 1.80
N GLY A 151 20.91 20.30 2.77
CA GLY A 151 21.59 20.64 4.03
C GLY A 151 20.68 20.97 5.21
N GLN A 152 19.35 21.02 5.03
CA GLN A 152 18.39 21.05 6.13
C GLN A 152 17.88 19.62 6.40
N SER A 153 17.80 19.27 7.66
CA SER A 153 17.20 17.98 8.09
C SER A 153 15.78 18.21 8.59
N ALA A 154 14.99 17.13 8.64
CA ALA A 154 13.69 17.14 9.31
C ALA A 154 13.76 17.57 10.80
N GLN A 155 14.95 17.73 11.35
CA GLN A 155 15.18 18.28 12.68
C GLN A 155 15.12 19.82 12.73
N ASP A 156 15.20 20.48 11.58
CA ASP A 156 15.29 21.93 11.47
C ASP A 156 13.98 22.60 10.95
N GLY A 157 12.93 21.80 10.66
CA GLY A 157 11.67 22.32 10.14
C GLY A 157 10.52 21.32 10.22
N TRP A 158 9.29 21.78 9.96
CA TRP A 158 8.12 20.94 9.91
C TRP A 158 8.20 19.91 8.77
N ASP A 159 7.81 18.68 9.08
CA ASP A 159 7.72 17.57 8.13
C ASP A 159 6.51 16.68 8.48
N VAL A 160 6.16 15.77 7.58
CA VAL A 160 5.14 14.77 7.81
C VAL A 160 5.72 13.52 8.46
N ALA A 161 4.88 12.75 9.15
CA ALA A 161 5.26 11.42 9.63
C ALA A 161 5.49 10.49 8.43
N ARG A 162 6.71 10.02 8.27
CA ARG A 162 7.11 9.11 7.19
C ARG A 162 7.04 7.66 7.67
N TRP A 163 6.80 6.74 6.75
CA TRP A 163 6.88 5.32 7.05
C TRP A 163 8.32 4.92 7.37
N GLU A 164 8.64 4.94 8.63
CA GLU A 164 9.86 4.38 9.20
C GLU A 164 9.43 3.18 10.07
N ARG A 165 9.58 1.96 9.55
CA ARG A 165 8.98 0.74 10.09
C ARG A 165 9.06 0.64 11.61
N GLU A 166 10.29 0.69 12.16
CA GLU A 166 10.50 0.51 13.60
C GLU A 166 9.82 1.62 14.42
N ALA A 167 9.94 2.86 13.97
CA ALA A 167 9.36 4.01 14.66
C ALA A 167 7.82 3.94 14.65
N VAL A 168 7.23 3.65 13.48
CA VAL A 168 5.76 3.55 13.33
C VAL A 168 5.21 2.39 14.16
N LEU A 169 5.77 1.19 14.05
CA LEU A 169 5.30 0.02 14.82
C LEU A 169 5.47 0.23 16.33
N SER A 170 6.55 0.88 16.77
CA SER A 170 6.75 1.25 18.18
C SER A 170 5.70 2.26 18.65
N ALA A 171 5.35 3.26 17.83
CA ALA A 171 4.34 4.25 18.16
C ALA A 171 2.95 3.59 18.28
N VAL A 172 2.57 2.72 17.33
CA VAL A 172 1.32 1.94 17.34
C VAL A 172 1.27 1.04 18.58
N SER A 173 2.35 0.29 18.87
CA SER A 173 2.41 -0.57 20.06
C SER A 173 2.31 0.21 21.36
N THR A 174 2.87 1.42 21.41
CA THR A 174 2.74 2.29 22.58
C THR A 174 1.31 2.81 22.72
N ALA A 175 0.68 3.22 21.62
CA ALA A 175 -0.70 3.69 21.58
C ALA A 175 -1.68 2.60 22.03
N SER A 176 -1.50 1.35 21.59
CA SER A 176 -2.36 0.21 21.92
C SER A 176 -2.34 -0.18 23.42
N GLN A 177 -1.34 0.27 24.16
CA GLN A 177 -1.26 0.08 25.61
C GLN A 177 -2.02 1.17 26.39
N GLN A 178 -2.44 2.25 25.72
CA GLN A 178 -2.99 3.46 26.34
C GLN A 178 -4.38 3.83 25.84
N ALA A 179 -4.84 3.17 24.77
CA ALA A 179 -6.12 3.43 24.13
C ALA A 179 -6.94 2.15 23.97
N ASP A 180 -8.26 2.30 23.93
CA ASP A 180 -9.22 1.21 23.69
C ASP A 180 -9.30 0.84 22.21
N GLY A 181 -8.92 1.76 21.30
CA GLY A 181 -8.82 1.53 19.87
C GLY A 181 -7.70 2.34 19.24
N VAL A 182 -6.97 1.72 18.29
CA VAL A 182 -5.89 2.36 17.55
C VAL A 182 -6.20 2.38 16.06
N ILE A 183 -6.20 3.57 15.49
CA ILE A 183 -6.47 3.83 14.07
C ILE A 183 -5.20 4.37 13.43
N VAL A 184 -4.79 3.79 12.29
CA VAL A 184 -3.69 4.29 11.48
C VAL A 184 -4.24 4.72 10.13
N SER A 185 -4.20 6.01 9.85
CA SER A 185 -4.41 6.58 8.52
C SER A 185 -3.07 6.55 7.79
N ILE A 186 -3.01 5.95 6.62
CA ILE A 186 -1.76 5.78 5.87
C ILE A 186 -1.93 6.15 4.40
N HIS A 187 -1.04 6.99 3.89
CA HIS A 187 -0.98 7.42 2.51
C HIS A 187 0.06 6.58 1.78
N TRP A 188 -0.38 5.67 0.89
CA TRP A 188 0.43 4.58 0.35
C TRP A 188 -0.07 4.07 -1.00
N GLY A 189 0.61 3.07 -1.55
CA GLY A 189 0.21 2.37 -2.77
C GLY A 189 0.50 3.17 -4.04
N TYR A 190 -0.25 2.91 -5.09
CA TYR A 190 -0.07 3.52 -6.40
C TYR A 190 -1.38 4.14 -6.86
N GLU A 191 -1.28 5.31 -7.50
CA GLU A 191 -2.43 5.97 -8.10
C GLU A 191 -3.13 5.07 -9.11
N TYR A 192 -4.47 5.07 -9.07
CA TYR A 192 -5.37 4.40 -10.01
C TYR A 192 -5.30 2.87 -10.01
N GLN A 193 -4.73 2.25 -8.98
CA GLN A 193 -4.74 0.81 -8.78
C GLN A 193 -5.93 0.39 -7.92
N PHE A 194 -6.82 -0.43 -8.48
CA PHE A 194 -8.05 -0.89 -7.78
C PHE A 194 -7.80 -1.98 -6.73
N GLN A 195 -6.62 -2.56 -6.72
CA GLN A 195 -6.24 -3.58 -5.74
C GLN A 195 -5.07 -3.11 -4.88
N ALA A 196 -5.12 -3.48 -3.62
CA ALA A 196 -4.02 -3.21 -2.71
C ALA A 196 -2.76 -3.97 -3.17
N ASP A 197 -1.63 -3.30 -3.20
CA ASP A 197 -0.35 -3.91 -3.51
C ASP A 197 0.18 -4.74 -2.30
N PRO A 198 1.17 -5.63 -2.52
CA PRO A 198 1.74 -6.44 -1.44
C PRO A 198 2.36 -5.62 -0.31
N ALA A 199 2.91 -4.43 -0.59
CA ALA A 199 3.45 -3.57 0.44
C ALA A 199 2.32 -3.02 1.33
N GLN A 200 1.20 -2.61 0.74
CA GLN A 200 0.01 -2.19 1.49
C GLN A 200 -0.49 -3.32 2.38
N THR A 201 -0.65 -4.53 1.84
CA THR A 201 -1.08 -5.71 2.59
C THR A 201 -0.12 -6.01 3.73
N ARG A 202 1.18 -6.03 3.44
CA ARG A 202 2.21 -6.30 4.45
C ARG A 202 2.28 -5.24 5.54
N TYR A 203 2.14 -3.97 5.18
CA TYR A 203 2.14 -2.88 6.17
C TYR A 203 0.89 -2.95 7.05
N ALA A 204 -0.28 -3.26 6.49
CA ALA A 204 -1.50 -3.47 7.28
C ALA A 204 -1.32 -4.60 8.30
N GLU A 205 -0.77 -5.75 7.90
CA GLU A 205 -0.48 -6.87 8.80
C GLU A 205 0.45 -6.47 9.94
N LEU A 206 1.57 -5.80 9.63
CA LEU A 206 2.52 -5.32 10.63
C LEU A 206 1.88 -4.33 11.61
N LEU A 207 1.01 -3.43 11.12
CA LEU A 207 0.27 -2.50 11.96
C LEU A 207 -0.70 -3.23 12.88
N PHE A 208 -1.42 -4.24 12.38
CA PHE A 208 -2.29 -5.08 13.21
C PHE A 208 -1.49 -5.89 14.23
N GLU A 209 -0.33 -6.45 13.86
CA GLU A 209 0.56 -7.14 14.79
C GLU A 209 1.06 -6.20 15.89
N ALA A 210 1.30 -4.93 15.57
CA ALA A 210 1.70 -3.91 16.54
C ALA A 210 0.55 -3.43 17.43
N GLY A 211 -0.71 -3.76 17.11
CA GLY A 211 -1.88 -3.45 17.93
C GLY A 211 -2.84 -2.43 17.33
N ALA A 212 -2.75 -2.10 16.04
CA ALA A 212 -3.79 -1.34 15.36
C ALA A 212 -5.09 -2.16 15.27
N ASP A 213 -6.23 -1.49 15.37
CA ASP A 213 -7.56 -2.06 15.16
C ASP A 213 -8.09 -1.67 13.77
N VAL A 214 -7.66 -0.53 13.25
CA VAL A 214 -8.10 0.01 11.97
C VAL A 214 -6.92 0.58 11.19
N VAL A 215 -6.85 0.23 9.91
CA VAL A 215 -5.95 0.85 8.93
C VAL A 215 -6.81 1.47 7.83
N ILE A 216 -6.62 2.77 7.58
CA ILE A 216 -7.34 3.55 6.58
C ILE A 216 -6.33 4.07 5.57
N GLY A 217 -6.42 3.59 4.33
CA GLY A 217 -5.52 3.92 3.25
C GLY A 217 -6.03 5.07 2.37
N HIS A 218 -5.07 5.81 1.81
CA HIS A 218 -5.21 6.98 0.94
C HIS A 218 -4.18 6.93 -0.19
N HIS A 219 -4.27 7.79 -1.19
CA HIS A 219 -3.38 7.95 -2.33
C HIS A 219 -3.79 7.26 -3.63
N PRO A 220 -4.32 6.02 -3.66
CA PRO A 220 -4.69 5.42 -4.95
C PRO A 220 -5.76 6.20 -5.72
N HIS A 221 -6.50 7.11 -5.08
CA HIS A 221 -7.60 7.89 -5.65
C HIS A 221 -8.75 7.06 -6.22
N VAL A 222 -8.70 5.76 -6.09
CA VAL A 222 -9.74 4.78 -6.41
C VAL A 222 -9.99 3.90 -5.19
N VAL A 223 -11.16 3.33 -5.12
CA VAL A 223 -11.52 2.41 -4.04
C VAL A 223 -10.75 1.11 -4.17
N GLN A 224 -10.06 0.72 -3.09
CA GLN A 224 -9.55 -0.63 -2.92
C GLN A 224 -10.40 -1.35 -1.87
N ALA A 225 -10.82 -2.59 -2.18
CA ALA A 225 -11.80 -3.31 -1.38
C ALA A 225 -11.40 -3.41 0.11
N PRO A 226 -12.24 -2.94 1.03
CA PRO A 226 -11.96 -3.05 2.47
C PRO A 226 -12.16 -4.49 2.95
N ILE A 227 -11.34 -4.89 3.92
CA ILE A 227 -11.39 -6.21 4.54
C ILE A 227 -11.64 -6.05 6.05
N VAL A 228 -12.67 -6.73 6.56
CA VAL A 228 -12.94 -6.85 7.99
C VAL A 228 -12.59 -8.26 8.43
N LEU A 229 -11.67 -8.39 9.37
CA LEU A 229 -11.16 -9.67 9.85
C LEU A 229 -11.41 -9.81 11.35
N THR A 230 -11.59 -11.06 11.81
CA THR A 230 -11.53 -11.39 13.23
C THR A 230 -10.20 -12.08 13.51
N ARG A 231 -9.38 -11.49 14.35
CA ARG A 231 -8.08 -12.03 14.76
C ARG A 231 -8.23 -13.27 15.64
N PRO A 232 -7.17 -14.08 15.79
CA PRO A 232 -7.20 -15.25 16.68
C PRO A 232 -7.48 -14.92 18.15
N ASP A 233 -7.23 -13.69 18.60
CA ASP A 233 -7.56 -13.20 19.94
C ASP A 233 -9.03 -12.73 20.06
N GLY A 234 -9.82 -12.84 18.99
CA GLY A 234 -11.24 -12.49 18.93
C GLY A 234 -11.52 -11.02 18.63
N ARG A 235 -10.48 -10.16 18.45
CA ARG A 235 -10.66 -8.76 18.08
C ARG A 235 -11.02 -8.60 16.62
N THR A 236 -11.96 -7.71 16.34
CA THR A 236 -12.27 -7.30 14.96
C THR A 236 -11.29 -6.21 14.53
N VAL A 237 -10.74 -6.32 13.32
CA VAL A 237 -9.88 -5.32 12.68
C VAL A 237 -10.40 -4.97 11.29
N LEU A 238 -10.11 -3.75 10.83
CA LEU A 238 -10.49 -3.25 9.52
C LEU A 238 -9.24 -2.79 8.76
N ALA A 239 -9.02 -3.34 7.56
CA ALA A 239 -8.14 -2.76 6.55
C ALA A 239 -9.00 -2.16 5.43
N ALA A 240 -9.06 -0.84 5.34
CA ALA A 240 -9.58 -0.13 4.19
C ALA A 240 -8.37 0.36 3.39
N TYR A 241 -7.92 -0.41 2.40
CA TYR A 241 -6.65 -0.15 1.71
C TYR A 241 -6.63 1.16 0.93
N SER A 242 -7.78 1.58 0.40
CA SER A 242 -7.99 2.93 -0.13
C SER A 242 -9.47 3.28 -0.04
N LEU A 243 -9.77 4.43 0.54
CA LEU A 243 -11.13 4.97 0.53
C LEU A 243 -11.45 5.72 -0.78
N GLY A 244 -10.50 5.83 -1.72
CA GLY A 244 -10.65 6.65 -2.90
C GLY A 244 -10.76 8.15 -2.59
N ASN A 245 -11.31 8.90 -3.51
CA ASN A 245 -11.55 10.32 -3.32
C ASN A 245 -12.81 10.58 -2.48
N PHE A 246 -12.83 11.71 -1.79
CA PHE A 246 -14.04 12.29 -1.21
C PHE A 246 -14.37 13.61 -1.92
N VAL A 247 -13.56 14.65 -1.73
CA VAL A 247 -13.63 15.89 -2.51
C VAL A 247 -12.39 15.98 -3.37
N PHE A 248 -12.55 15.88 -4.68
CA PHE A 248 -11.42 15.95 -5.62
C PHE A 248 -11.90 16.36 -7.02
N ASP A 249 -11.04 17.00 -7.82
CA ASP A 249 -11.34 17.38 -9.19
C ASP A 249 -10.87 16.38 -10.24
N GLN A 250 -10.61 15.16 -9.83
CA GLN A 250 -10.27 14.07 -10.76
C GLN A 250 -11.53 13.47 -11.39
N GLY A 251 -11.54 13.37 -12.70
CA GLY A 251 -12.65 12.79 -13.47
C GLY A 251 -12.14 12.25 -14.79
N TRP A 252 -10.82 12.14 -14.94
CA TRP A 252 -10.17 11.65 -16.17
C TRP A 252 -9.73 10.20 -16.09
N ALA A 253 -9.59 9.63 -14.90
CA ALA A 253 -9.25 8.23 -14.70
C ALA A 253 -10.47 7.48 -14.16
N GLU A 254 -10.63 6.24 -14.60
CA GLU A 254 -11.71 5.34 -14.17
C GLU A 254 -11.68 5.17 -12.65
N GLY A 255 -12.85 5.22 -12.00
CA GLY A 255 -13.05 5.00 -10.57
C GLY A 255 -12.61 6.15 -9.66
N THR A 256 -12.08 7.26 -10.18
CA THR A 256 -11.72 8.42 -9.35
C THR A 256 -12.92 9.28 -8.94
N ASP A 257 -14.08 8.99 -9.50
CA ASP A 257 -15.40 9.51 -9.13
C ASP A 257 -16.15 8.61 -8.11
N GLU A 258 -15.47 7.56 -7.64
CA GLU A 258 -15.97 6.65 -6.60
C GLU A 258 -15.12 6.78 -5.33
N GLY A 259 -15.77 6.67 -4.18
CA GLY A 259 -15.13 6.69 -2.88
C GLY A 259 -15.89 5.88 -1.86
N LEU A 260 -15.30 5.73 -0.68
CA LEU A 260 -15.94 5.13 0.48
C LEU A 260 -15.95 6.09 1.67
N ALA A 261 -17.01 6.01 2.45
CA ALA A 261 -17.08 6.58 3.78
C ALA A 261 -17.31 5.46 4.79
N VAL A 262 -16.52 5.44 5.86
CA VAL A 262 -16.56 4.36 6.86
C VAL A 262 -16.98 4.91 8.20
N ARG A 263 -18.07 4.35 8.74
CA ARG A 263 -18.47 4.59 10.12
C ARG A 263 -18.05 3.42 10.99
N MET A 264 -17.38 3.72 12.08
CA MET A 264 -16.84 2.75 13.02
C MET A 264 -17.40 3.00 14.43
N VAL A 265 -17.73 1.93 15.12
CA VAL A 265 -18.19 1.95 16.52
C VAL A 265 -17.15 1.23 17.37
N PHE A 266 -16.72 1.89 18.44
CA PHE A 266 -15.75 1.35 19.39
C PHE A 266 -16.37 1.23 20.77
N ASP A 267 -15.90 0.28 21.54
CA ASP A 267 -16.11 0.18 22.99
C ASP A 267 -14.76 -0.09 23.69
N ASP A 268 -14.80 -0.45 24.96
CA ASP A 268 -13.61 -0.76 25.78
C ASP A 268 -12.87 -2.05 25.36
N GLN A 269 -13.35 -2.75 24.34
CA GLN A 269 -12.73 -3.95 23.75
C GLN A 269 -12.22 -3.69 22.30
N GLY A 270 -12.30 -2.45 21.82
CA GLY A 270 -11.85 -2.06 20.49
C GLY A 270 -12.98 -1.89 19.46
N LEU A 271 -12.70 -2.19 18.19
CA LEU A 271 -13.64 -2.05 17.08
C LEU A 271 -14.78 -3.07 17.17
N ARG A 272 -16.03 -2.60 17.23
CA ARG A 272 -17.24 -3.43 17.41
C ARG A 272 -18.09 -3.54 16.17
N ALA A 273 -18.20 -2.49 15.38
CA ALA A 273 -19.00 -2.49 14.17
C ALA A 273 -18.43 -1.54 13.14
N VAL A 274 -18.59 -1.91 11.89
CA VAL A 274 -18.21 -1.12 10.73
C VAL A 274 -19.41 -1.01 9.79
N GLN A 275 -19.70 0.20 9.34
CA GLN A 275 -20.62 0.47 8.25
C GLN A 275 -19.83 1.17 7.14
N ILE A 276 -19.89 0.62 5.95
CA ILE A 276 -19.24 1.17 4.75
C ILE A 276 -20.35 1.71 3.87
N LEU A 277 -20.17 2.94 3.39
CA LEU A 277 -21.07 3.60 2.45
C LEU A 277 -20.30 3.94 1.19
N ASP A 278 -20.90 3.70 0.05
CA ASP A 278 -20.37 4.19 -1.21
C ASP A 278 -20.54 5.71 -1.30
N VAL A 279 -19.59 6.35 -1.93
CA VAL A 279 -19.56 7.80 -2.16
C VAL A 279 -19.45 8.04 -3.65
N VAL A 280 -20.34 8.84 -4.21
CA VAL A 280 -20.07 9.50 -5.49
C VAL A 280 -19.12 10.64 -5.20
N ALA A 281 -17.83 10.40 -5.47
CA ALA A 281 -16.76 11.35 -5.19
C ALA A 281 -16.71 12.46 -6.25
N GLY A 282 -16.11 13.58 -5.93
CA GLY A 282 -15.94 14.69 -6.85
C GLY A 282 -15.97 16.05 -6.15
N VAL A 283 -16.42 17.07 -6.85
CA VAL A 283 -16.45 18.45 -6.32
C VAL A 283 -17.54 18.68 -5.26
N ALA A 284 -18.52 17.78 -5.16
CA ALA A 284 -19.58 17.78 -4.17
C ALA A 284 -19.99 16.33 -3.87
N PRO A 285 -19.32 15.64 -2.93
CA PRO A 285 -19.52 14.23 -2.68
C PRO A 285 -20.92 13.92 -2.13
N GLU A 286 -21.54 12.88 -2.69
CA GLU A 286 -22.82 12.36 -2.27
C GLU A 286 -22.65 10.96 -1.67
N LEU A 287 -23.23 10.74 -0.49
CA LEU A 287 -23.25 9.43 0.15
C LEU A 287 -24.43 8.60 -0.40
N ILE A 288 -24.14 7.40 -0.81
CA ILE A 288 -25.15 6.44 -1.24
C ILE A 288 -25.53 5.58 -0.02
N PRO A 289 -26.76 5.69 0.51
CA PRO A 289 -27.19 4.83 1.58
C PRO A 289 -27.16 3.37 1.16
N PRO A 290 -26.67 2.42 1.98
CA PRO A 290 -26.74 1.01 1.66
C PRO A 290 -28.18 0.58 1.42
N ALA A 291 -28.39 -0.34 0.51
CA ALA A 291 -29.67 -0.98 0.35
C ALA A 291 -30.11 -1.58 1.71
N PRO A 292 -31.41 -1.67 2.04
CA PRO A 292 -31.90 -2.04 3.38
C PRO A 292 -31.41 -3.39 3.94
N THR A 293 -30.63 -4.15 3.20
CA THR A 293 -30.10 -5.48 3.53
C THR A 293 -28.60 -5.50 3.84
N ASP A 294 -27.86 -4.39 3.67
CA ASP A 294 -26.39 -4.40 3.69
C ASP A 294 -25.75 -3.99 5.02
N THR A 295 -26.38 -4.36 6.13
CA THR A 295 -25.65 -4.37 7.41
C THR A 295 -24.72 -5.58 7.40
N ILE A 296 -23.42 -5.37 7.11
CA ILE A 296 -22.41 -6.42 7.21
C ILE A 296 -22.29 -6.78 8.70
N LYS A 297 -23.03 -7.80 9.11
CA LYS A 297 -22.67 -8.53 10.31
C LYS A 297 -21.42 -9.32 9.97
N ALA A 298 -20.38 -9.19 10.77
CA ALA A 298 -19.08 -9.81 10.61
C ALA A 298 -19.08 -11.36 10.43
N ASP A 299 -20.23 -12.01 10.31
CA ASP A 299 -20.36 -13.46 10.45
C ASP A 299 -21.11 -14.19 9.32
N GLU A 300 -21.60 -13.54 8.28
CA GLU A 300 -22.44 -14.24 7.28
C GLU A 300 -21.88 -14.32 5.85
N ARG A 301 -20.73 -13.75 5.55
CA ARG A 301 -20.08 -13.93 4.23
C ARG A 301 -18.96 -14.97 4.20
N ASN A 302 -18.62 -15.58 5.33
CA ASN A 302 -17.70 -16.70 5.43
C ASN A 302 -18.41 -18.03 5.73
N ALA A 303 -19.63 -18.26 5.24
CA ALA A 303 -20.05 -19.62 5.03
C ALA A 303 -19.35 -20.09 3.75
N PRO A 304 -18.40 -21.06 3.81
CA PRO A 304 -17.80 -21.57 2.60
C PRO A 304 -18.91 -22.17 1.74
N SER A 305 -19.14 -21.59 0.56
CA SER A 305 -19.60 -22.40 -0.57
C SER A 305 -18.69 -23.63 -0.58
N PRO A 306 -19.15 -24.82 -0.92
CA PRO A 306 -18.25 -25.95 -1.11
C PRO A 306 -17.29 -25.55 -2.23
N GLN A 307 -16.16 -24.96 -1.84
CA GLN A 307 -15.08 -24.59 -2.74
C GLN A 307 -14.36 -25.88 -3.06
N TYR A 308 -14.57 -26.37 -4.26
CA TYR A 308 -13.55 -27.16 -4.91
C TYR A 308 -12.37 -26.20 -5.08
N GLU A 309 -11.25 -26.51 -4.46
CA GLU A 309 -10.01 -25.79 -4.71
C GLU A 309 -9.69 -25.92 -6.20
N ARG A 310 -9.51 -24.80 -6.89
CA ARG A 310 -9.13 -24.78 -8.29
C ARG A 310 -7.67 -24.42 -8.40
N GLY A 311 -6.98 -25.03 -9.34
CA GLY A 311 -5.60 -24.74 -9.65
C GLY A 311 -5.33 -25.04 -11.11
N PHE A 312 -4.08 -24.99 -11.49
CA PHE A 312 -3.64 -25.29 -12.83
C PHE A 312 -2.72 -26.51 -12.80
N ARG A 313 -2.81 -27.34 -13.81
CA ARG A 313 -1.83 -28.36 -14.11
C ARG A 313 -1.17 -28.03 -15.42
N CYS A 314 0.16 -27.96 -15.39
CA CYS A 314 0.97 -27.65 -16.55
C CYS A 314 1.56 -28.93 -17.15
N GLU A 315 1.37 -29.13 -18.43
CA GLU A 315 2.00 -30.19 -19.22
C GLU A 315 2.65 -29.52 -20.44
N GLU A 316 3.95 -29.74 -20.65
CA GLU A 316 4.71 -29.08 -21.73
C GLU A 316 4.51 -27.55 -21.74
N LEU A 317 4.52 -26.93 -20.54
CA LEU A 317 4.32 -25.47 -20.31
C LEU A 317 2.95 -24.93 -20.78
N ILE A 318 2.00 -25.79 -21.07
CA ILE A 318 0.60 -25.42 -21.30
C ILE A 318 -0.19 -25.76 -20.06
N CYS A 319 -0.69 -24.74 -19.35
CA CYS A 319 -1.41 -24.93 -18.11
C CYS A 319 -2.94 -24.87 -18.35
N ALA A 320 -3.66 -25.85 -17.81
CA ALA A 320 -5.11 -25.91 -17.85
C ALA A 320 -5.69 -25.88 -16.43
N GLU A 321 -6.77 -25.13 -16.25
CA GLU A 321 -7.49 -25.09 -14.97
C GLU A 321 -8.10 -26.47 -14.68
N VAL A 322 -7.81 -27.00 -13.48
CA VAL A 322 -8.23 -28.33 -13.05
C VAL A 322 -8.64 -28.33 -11.57
N GLU A 323 -9.36 -29.35 -11.15
CA GLU A 323 -9.65 -29.60 -9.74
C GLU A 323 -8.41 -30.15 -9.03
N ILE A 324 -8.03 -29.55 -7.90
CA ILE A 324 -6.84 -29.94 -7.13
C ILE A 324 -7.14 -31.21 -6.33
N PRO A 325 -6.33 -32.27 -6.46
CA PRO A 325 -6.40 -33.40 -5.57
C PRO A 325 -6.15 -33.00 -4.10
N PRO A 326 -6.99 -33.44 -3.16
CA PRO A 326 -6.90 -32.99 -1.76
C PRO A 326 -5.64 -33.45 -1.03
N GLU A 327 -4.89 -34.40 -1.60
CA GLU A 327 -3.63 -34.90 -1.06
C GLU A 327 -2.39 -34.11 -1.47
N LEU A 328 -2.54 -33.09 -2.34
CA LEU A 328 -1.41 -32.27 -2.76
C LEU A 328 -1.04 -31.23 -1.70
N GLU A 329 0.23 -31.22 -1.34
CA GLU A 329 0.83 -30.18 -0.51
C GLU A 329 1.47 -29.13 -1.42
N PHE A 330 1.04 -27.87 -1.30
CA PHE A 330 1.57 -26.74 -2.02
C PHE A 330 2.59 -25.99 -1.16
N SER A 331 3.67 -25.54 -1.81
CA SER A 331 4.65 -24.60 -1.27
C SER A 331 4.59 -23.30 -2.06
N GLY A 332 5.06 -22.20 -1.48
CA GLY A 332 5.07 -20.88 -2.08
C GLY A 332 4.21 -19.89 -1.32
N GLY A 333 3.95 -18.77 -1.94
CA GLY A 333 3.37 -17.57 -1.34
C GLY A 333 4.48 -16.53 -1.11
N ILE A 334 4.15 -15.32 -0.68
CA ILE A 334 5.10 -14.22 -0.50
C ILE A 334 6.33 -14.68 0.28
N PHE A 335 7.50 -14.54 -0.34
CA PHE A 335 8.77 -15.01 0.21
C PHE A 335 9.08 -14.32 1.54
N GLN A 336 9.31 -15.10 2.57
CA GLN A 336 9.76 -14.61 3.88
C GLN A 336 11.19 -15.02 4.17
N SER A 337 11.50 -16.28 3.94
CA SER A 337 12.84 -16.84 4.12
C SER A 337 13.02 -18.15 3.35
N GLY A 338 14.24 -18.40 2.92
CA GLY A 338 14.64 -19.62 2.27
C GLY A 338 16.12 -19.92 2.51
N ALA A 339 16.59 -21.04 1.99
CA ALA A 339 18.00 -21.37 2.04
C ALA A 339 18.41 -22.13 0.77
N ALA A 340 19.51 -21.69 0.15
CA ALA A 340 20.11 -22.32 -1.02
C ALA A 340 21.62 -22.15 -1.01
N ASP A 341 22.34 -23.08 -1.63
CA ASP A 341 23.80 -23.00 -1.80
C ASP A 341 24.11 -22.03 -2.96
N LEU A 342 24.05 -20.74 -2.66
CA LEU A 342 24.20 -19.67 -3.65
C LEU A 342 25.68 -19.44 -4.04
N ASP A 343 26.65 -19.86 -3.20
CA ASP A 343 28.08 -19.68 -3.46
C ASP A 343 28.78 -20.96 -3.96
N GLY A 344 28.05 -22.09 -3.96
CA GLY A 344 28.56 -23.38 -4.46
C GLY A 344 29.55 -24.05 -3.53
N ASP A 345 29.61 -23.70 -2.24
CA ASP A 345 30.50 -24.32 -1.24
C ASP A 345 29.92 -25.59 -0.62
N GLY A 346 28.69 -25.95 -0.98
CA GLY A 346 27.94 -27.12 -0.49
C GLY A 346 27.21 -26.86 0.83
N ARG A 347 27.09 -25.60 1.27
CA ARG A 347 26.37 -25.20 2.47
C ARG A 347 25.40 -24.08 2.13
N PRO A 348 24.13 -24.22 2.50
CA PRO A 348 23.13 -23.22 2.12
C PRO A 348 23.33 -21.89 2.86
N GLU A 349 23.23 -20.79 2.14
CA GLU A 349 23.00 -19.45 2.64
C GLU A 349 21.55 -19.29 3.07
N ALA A 350 21.33 -18.56 4.17
CA ALA A 350 19.99 -18.16 4.57
C ALA A 350 19.62 -16.83 3.91
N VAL A 351 18.49 -16.81 3.21
CA VAL A 351 17.94 -15.61 2.58
C VAL A 351 16.66 -15.21 3.33
N THR A 352 16.54 -13.94 3.68
CA THR A 352 15.33 -13.38 4.31
C THR A 352 14.90 -12.11 3.58
N LEU A 353 13.58 -11.92 3.44
CA LEU A 353 12.98 -10.67 2.97
C LEU A 353 12.44 -9.92 4.19
N GLU A 354 13.07 -8.81 4.55
CA GLU A 354 12.74 -8.01 5.72
C GLU A 354 12.52 -6.55 5.33
N GLY A 355 11.28 -6.07 5.43
CA GLY A 355 10.97 -4.66 5.18
C GLY A 355 11.31 -4.18 3.75
N GLY A 356 11.06 -5.02 2.74
CA GLY A 356 11.39 -4.71 1.34
C GLY A 356 12.87 -4.82 1.00
N ARG A 357 13.66 -5.49 1.85
CA ARG A 357 15.10 -5.74 1.65
C ARG A 357 15.40 -7.22 1.73
N LEU A 358 16.17 -7.71 0.78
CA LEU A 358 16.75 -9.05 0.84
C LEU A 358 18.06 -9.01 1.62
N LEU A 359 18.17 -9.94 2.57
CA LEU A 359 19.38 -10.16 3.36
C LEU A 359 19.84 -11.59 3.10
N VAL A 360 21.08 -11.76 2.67
CA VAL A 360 21.73 -13.05 2.50
C VAL A 360 22.79 -13.24 3.58
N ARG A 361 22.65 -14.32 4.33
CA ARG A 361 23.60 -14.67 5.39
C ARG A 361 24.31 -15.95 5.04
N SER A 362 25.62 -15.94 5.15
CA SER A 362 26.44 -17.12 5.00
C SER A 362 26.11 -18.21 6.03
N SER A 363 26.56 -19.42 5.78
CA SER A 363 26.31 -20.60 6.63
C SER A 363 26.79 -20.43 8.09
N ASP A 364 27.67 -19.47 8.39
CA ASP A 364 28.10 -19.09 9.75
C ASP A 364 27.26 -17.95 10.36
N GLY A 365 26.23 -17.48 9.65
CA GLY A 365 25.25 -16.47 10.10
C GLY A 365 25.69 -15.03 9.88
N LEU A 366 26.86 -14.78 9.27
CA LEU A 366 27.31 -13.43 8.96
C LEU A 366 26.55 -12.88 7.75
N LEU A 367 26.25 -11.57 7.77
CA LEU A 367 25.66 -10.89 6.62
C LEU A 367 26.64 -10.89 5.45
N ALA A 368 26.32 -11.64 4.39
CA ALA A 368 27.13 -11.75 3.19
C ALA A 368 26.75 -10.70 2.15
N TRP A 369 25.44 -10.38 2.05
CA TRP A 369 24.91 -9.39 1.13
C TRP A 369 23.57 -8.86 1.61
N GLU A 370 23.26 -7.63 1.19
CA GLU A 370 21.94 -7.04 1.33
C GLU A 370 21.59 -6.25 0.08
N SER A 371 20.31 -6.25 -0.29
CA SER A 371 19.84 -5.47 -1.44
C SER A 371 20.03 -3.96 -1.19
N PRO A 372 20.34 -3.18 -2.25
CA PRO A 372 20.44 -1.72 -2.14
C PRO A 372 19.19 -1.09 -1.52
N LEU A 373 19.37 -0.02 -0.73
CA LEU A 373 18.26 0.72 -0.11
C LEU A 373 17.26 1.32 -1.13
N SER A 374 17.74 1.54 -2.36
CA SER A 374 16.91 2.05 -3.46
C SER A 374 16.01 1.00 -4.10
N TRP A 375 16.15 -0.28 -3.71
CA TRP A 375 15.30 -1.35 -4.20
C TRP A 375 14.16 -1.57 -3.22
N LEU A 376 12.94 -1.46 -3.71
CA LEU A 376 11.78 -1.95 -3.02
C LEU A 376 11.54 -3.39 -3.49
N VAL A 377 12.07 -4.37 -2.77
CA VAL A 377 11.84 -5.78 -3.08
C VAL A 377 10.45 -6.15 -2.60
N VAL A 378 9.61 -6.63 -3.50
CA VAL A 378 8.23 -7.02 -3.20
C VAL A 378 8.12 -8.51 -2.97
N ASP A 379 8.89 -9.31 -3.72
CA ASP A 379 8.92 -10.76 -3.58
C ASP A 379 10.24 -11.35 -4.07
N ALA A 380 10.52 -12.61 -3.74
CA ALA A 380 11.70 -13.35 -4.16
C ALA A 380 11.43 -14.85 -4.24
N ALA A 381 12.26 -15.55 -5.01
CA ALA A 381 12.27 -17.01 -5.06
C ALA A 381 13.71 -17.55 -5.15
N LEU A 382 13.90 -18.81 -4.81
CA LEU A 382 15.18 -19.50 -4.92
C LEU A 382 15.02 -20.72 -5.84
N GLY A 383 15.89 -20.87 -6.83
CA GLY A 383 15.88 -21.96 -7.79
C GLY A 383 16.93 -21.76 -8.87
N ASP A 384 16.93 -22.63 -9.89
CA ASP A 384 17.84 -22.59 -11.04
C ASP A 384 17.08 -22.28 -12.34
N PRO A 385 16.50 -21.07 -12.47
CA PRO A 385 15.64 -20.76 -13.60
C PRO A 385 16.40 -20.48 -14.90
N ASP A 386 17.74 -20.36 -14.87
CA ASP A 386 18.58 -20.21 -16.08
C ASP A 386 19.36 -21.48 -16.44
N TRP A 387 19.13 -22.57 -15.66
CA TRP A 387 19.60 -23.95 -15.91
C TRP A 387 21.12 -24.10 -15.96
N ASP A 388 21.84 -23.32 -15.21
CA ASP A 388 23.30 -23.43 -15.12
C ASP A 388 23.77 -24.47 -14.08
N GLY A 389 22.82 -25.06 -13.32
CA GLY A 389 23.04 -26.07 -12.31
C GLY A 389 23.38 -25.50 -10.94
N ARG A 390 23.13 -24.20 -10.72
CA ARG A 390 23.27 -23.51 -9.42
C ARG A 390 21.99 -22.81 -9.06
N PRO A 391 21.58 -22.83 -7.80
CA PRO A 391 20.47 -22.04 -7.38
C PRO A 391 20.83 -20.54 -7.44
N ASP A 392 19.90 -19.76 -7.94
CA ASP A 392 19.93 -18.31 -7.97
C ASP A 392 18.90 -17.72 -7.01
N LEU A 393 19.08 -16.44 -6.70
CA LEU A 393 18.08 -15.64 -6.04
C LEU A 393 17.35 -14.80 -7.09
N VAL A 394 16.10 -15.13 -7.37
CA VAL A 394 15.20 -14.31 -8.16
C VAL A 394 14.57 -13.26 -7.26
N ALA A 395 14.66 -11.99 -7.62
CA ALA A 395 14.10 -10.89 -6.87
C ALA A 395 13.22 -10.03 -7.76
N ILE A 396 12.02 -9.72 -7.31
CA ILE A 396 11.14 -8.75 -7.92
C ILE A 396 11.23 -7.45 -7.14
N PHE A 397 11.65 -6.40 -7.80
CA PHE A 397 11.68 -5.09 -7.16
C PHE A 397 11.22 -3.97 -8.09
N TRP A 398 10.81 -2.91 -7.44
CA TRP A 398 10.32 -1.72 -8.09
C TRP A 398 11.41 -0.67 -8.05
N LYS A 399 11.72 -0.10 -9.19
CA LYS A 399 12.62 1.04 -9.31
C LYS A 399 12.10 2.02 -10.34
N ALA A 400 12.48 3.28 -10.17
CA ALA A 400 12.21 4.29 -11.18
C ALA A 400 13.13 4.07 -12.39
N ASP A 401 12.55 4.04 -13.57
CA ASP A 401 13.27 4.07 -14.82
C ASP A 401 13.80 5.48 -15.13
N GLU A 402 14.49 5.63 -16.27
CA GLU A 402 15.06 6.91 -16.73
C GLU A 402 14.00 8.01 -16.93
N ASP A 403 12.74 7.63 -17.14
CA ASP A 403 11.60 8.54 -17.25
C ASP A 403 10.96 8.89 -15.87
N GLY A 404 11.51 8.35 -14.78
CA GLY A 404 11.03 8.56 -13.42
C GLY A 404 9.79 7.73 -13.05
N VAL A 405 9.34 6.85 -13.94
CA VAL A 405 8.18 5.98 -13.69
C VAL A 405 8.66 4.73 -12.95
N LEU A 406 8.02 4.42 -11.82
CA LEU A 406 8.26 3.16 -11.10
C LEU A 406 7.71 1.99 -11.91
N ARG A 407 8.56 1.02 -12.16
CA ARG A 407 8.22 -0.23 -12.84
C ARG A 407 8.78 -1.42 -12.10
N SER A 408 8.10 -2.52 -12.25
CA SER A 408 8.52 -3.81 -11.72
C SER A 408 9.62 -4.41 -12.60
N HIS A 409 10.68 -4.88 -11.97
CA HIS A 409 11.82 -5.49 -12.61
C HIS A 409 12.12 -6.83 -11.96
N PRO A 410 12.07 -7.94 -12.70
CA PRO A 410 12.61 -9.21 -12.25
C PRO A 410 14.14 -9.22 -12.45
N PHE A 411 14.87 -9.66 -11.43
CA PHE A 411 16.32 -9.77 -11.45
C PHE A 411 16.76 -11.16 -11.02
N LEU A 412 17.78 -11.67 -11.70
CA LEU A 412 18.51 -12.86 -11.30
C LEU A 412 19.81 -12.42 -10.63
N ILE A 413 20.00 -12.82 -9.39
CA ILE A 413 21.12 -12.45 -8.55
C ILE A 413 21.90 -13.70 -8.18
N ARG A 414 23.21 -13.66 -8.45
CA ARG A 414 24.13 -14.78 -8.21
C ARG A 414 25.37 -14.34 -7.45
N GLN A 415 25.88 -15.24 -6.66
CA GLN A 415 27.17 -15.06 -6.03
C GLN A 415 28.29 -15.44 -7.01
N ASN A 416 29.22 -14.50 -7.29
CA ASN A 416 30.37 -14.70 -8.15
C ASN A 416 31.64 -14.17 -7.45
N GLY A 417 32.56 -15.08 -7.15
CA GLY A 417 33.86 -14.72 -6.56
C GLY A 417 33.78 -13.97 -5.22
N GLY A 418 32.77 -14.25 -4.40
CA GLY A 418 32.53 -13.60 -3.10
C GLY A 418 31.71 -12.31 -3.16
N ARG A 419 31.09 -12.02 -4.31
CA ARG A 419 30.18 -10.89 -4.52
C ARG A 419 28.86 -11.38 -5.09
N TYR A 420 27.76 -10.77 -4.65
CA TYR A 420 26.46 -10.94 -5.25
C TYR A 420 26.30 -9.93 -6.36
N GLU A 421 26.00 -10.40 -7.56
CA GLU A 421 25.94 -9.60 -8.78
C GLU A 421 24.64 -9.92 -9.53
N GLU A 422 24.09 -8.93 -10.19
CA GLU A 422 22.98 -9.11 -11.14
C GLU A 422 23.52 -9.82 -12.37
N VAL A 423 23.14 -11.08 -12.60
CA VAL A 423 23.51 -11.84 -13.80
C VAL A 423 22.53 -11.63 -14.94
N TRP A 424 21.30 -11.30 -14.59
CA TRP A 424 20.30 -10.85 -15.54
C TRP A 424 19.39 -9.82 -14.87
N GLY A 425 19.19 -8.69 -15.56
CA GLY A 425 18.26 -7.66 -15.18
C GLY A 425 17.16 -7.58 -16.23
N GLY A 426 15.96 -7.98 -15.88
CA GLY A 426 14.80 -7.88 -16.75
C GLY A 426 14.54 -6.45 -17.14
N SER A 427 14.13 -6.24 -18.38
CA SER A 427 13.53 -4.97 -18.79
C SER A 427 12.32 -4.70 -17.92
N ALA A 428 12.01 -3.41 -17.72
CA ALA A 428 10.77 -3.02 -17.08
C ALA A 428 9.60 -3.74 -17.74
N VAL A 429 8.80 -4.45 -16.97
CA VAL A 429 7.59 -5.08 -17.47
C VAL A 429 6.42 -4.13 -17.35
N SER A 430 5.58 -4.10 -18.38
CA SER A 430 4.38 -3.24 -18.40
C SER A 430 3.32 -3.66 -17.40
N GLU A 431 3.39 -4.92 -16.95
CA GLU A 431 2.49 -5.47 -15.95
C GLU A 431 3.23 -5.61 -14.64
N PRO A 432 2.76 -4.98 -13.55
CA PRO A 432 3.38 -5.10 -12.25
C PRO A 432 3.41 -6.54 -11.76
N ILE A 433 4.59 -7.08 -11.51
CA ILE A 433 4.78 -8.41 -10.91
C ILE A 433 4.61 -8.27 -9.39
N TRP A 434 3.84 -9.17 -8.80
CA TRP A 434 3.52 -9.20 -7.37
C TRP A 434 4.15 -10.37 -6.65
N GLU A 435 4.06 -11.56 -7.26
CA GLU A 435 4.65 -12.77 -6.72
C GLU A 435 5.42 -13.50 -7.81
N VAL A 436 6.46 -14.20 -7.37
CA VAL A 436 7.32 -15.02 -8.22
C VAL A 436 7.62 -16.34 -7.52
N GLU A 437 7.57 -17.41 -8.29
CA GLU A 437 8.01 -18.74 -7.88
C GLU A 437 8.94 -19.32 -8.94
N VAL A 438 9.81 -20.21 -8.51
CA VAL A 438 10.72 -20.96 -9.37
C VAL A 438 10.46 -22.46 -9.13
N ALA A 439 10.05 -23.18 -10.15
CA ALA A 439 9.68 -24.57 -10.03
C ALA A 439 9.78 -25.32 -11.37
N ASP A 440 10.17 -26.58 -11.32
CA ASP A 440 10.11 -27.52 -12.46
C ASP A 440 8.64 -27.94 -12.68
N LEU A 441 7.95 -27.23 -13.56
CA LEU A 441 6.53 -27.44 -13.82
C LEU A 441 6.25 -28.58 -14.79
N ASN A 442 7.18 -28.87 -15.69
CA ASN A 442 7.01 -29.85 -16.74
C ASN A 442 7.65 -31.21 -16.40
N GLY A 443 8.47 -31.29 -15.34
CA GLY A 443 9.14 -32.50 -14.87
C GLY A 443 10.38 -32.87 -15.66
N ASP A 444 10.98 -31.92 -16.39
CA ASP A 444 12.18 -32.14 -17.21
C ASP A 444 13.50 -31.90 -16.43
N GLY A 445 13.40 -31.47 -15.19
CA GLY A 445 14.52 -31.18 -14.30
C GLY A 445 15.08 -29.76 -14.46
N ARG A 446 14.35 -28.87 -15.10
CA ARG A 446 14.65 -27.44 -15.24
C ARG A 446 13.57 -26.63 -14.59
N ASP A 447 13.97 -25.59 -13.91
CA ASP A 447 13.01 -24.72 -13.25
C ASP A 447 12.50 -23.67 -14.23
N GLU A 448 11.18 -23.45 -14.23
CA GLU A 448 10.52 -22.32 -14.89
C GLU A 448 10.31 -21.20 -13.88
N LEU A 449 10.20 -19.99 -14.42
CA LEU A 449 9.78 -18.81 -13.66
C LEU A 449 8.25 -18.67 -13.75
N VAL A 450 7.58 -18.67 -12.63
CA VAL A 450 6.14 -18.45 -12.53
C VAL A 450 5.87 -17.10 -11.92
N VAL A 451 5.03 -16.31 -12.56
CA VAL A 451 4.81 -14.91 -12.20
C VAL A 451 3.32 -14.62 -12.06
N LEU A 452 2.95 -14.01 -10.96
CA LEU A 452 1.65 -13.38 -10.76
C LEU A 452 1.80 -11.87 -11.00
N ALA A 453 1.06 -11.35 -11.97
CA ALA A 453 1.14 -9.95 -12.37
C ALA A 453 -0.25 -9.32 -12.51
N VAL A 454 -0.34 -8.01 -12.31
CA VAL A 454 -1.58 -7.23 -12.50
C VAL A 454 -1.68 -6.77 -13.95
N THR A 455 -2.86 -6.87 -14.56
CA THR A 455 -3.06 -6.35 -15.91
C THR A 455 -2.98 -4.83 -15.95
N PRO A 456 -2.48 -4.23 -17.04
CA PRO A 456 -2.35 -2.77 -17.16
C PRO A 456 -3.68 -2.02 -17.01
N GLU A 457 -4.78 -2.68 -17.36
CA GLU A 457 -6.13 -2.11 -17.24
C GLU A 457 -6.72 -2.26 -15.83
N GLY A 458 -5.98 -2.83 -14.85
CA GLY A 458 -6.50 -3.11 -13.51
C GLY A 458 -7.66 -4.14 -13.49
N ALA A 459 -7.90 -4.81 -14.62
CA ALA A 459 -9.06 -5.71 -14.81
C ALA A 459 -8.85 -7.10 -14.19
N GLY A 460 -7.79 -7.31 -13.40
CA GLY A 460 -7.48 -8.56 -12.71
C GLY A 460 -6.01 -8.91 -12.70
N GLN A 461 -5.69 -10.02 -12.09
CA GLN A 461 -4.33 -10.57 -12.04
C GLN A 461 -4.19 -11.70 -13.08
N THR A 462 -3.00 -11.85 -13.61
CA THR A 462 -2.66 -12.91 -14.55
C THR A 462 -1.52 -13.74 -14.01
N LEU A 463 -1.67 -15.05 -14.18
CA LEU A 463 -0.60 -16.02 -13.95
C LEU A 463 0.13 -16.27 -15.26
N SER A 464 1.44 -16.26 -15.26
CA SER A 464 2.26 -16.55 -16.44
C SER A 464 3.45 -17.44 -16.10
N VAL A 465 3.84 -18.26 -17.07
CA VAL A 465 4.99 -19.16 -17.01
C VAL A 465 6.00 -18.70 -18.03
N TRP A 466 7.26 -18.62 -17.63
CA TRP A 466 8.36 -18.10 -18.42
C TRP A 466 9.52 -19.08 -18.43
N GLU A 467 10.09 -19.32 -19.60
CA GLU A 467 11.22 -20.21 -19.82
C GLU A 467 12.50 -19.41 -20.20
N TRP A 468 13.64 -19.90 -19.75
CA TRP A 468 14.94 -19.31 -20.06
C TRP A 468 15.47 -19.76 -21.42
N HIS A 469 15.95 -18.82 -22.23
CA HIS A 469 16.50 -19.06 -23.56
C HIS A 469 18.01 -18.73 -23.72
N GLY A 470 18.75 -18.72 -22.59
CA GLY A 470 20.19 -18.49 -22.58
C GLY A 470 20.62 -17.01 -22.62
N TRP A 471 19.66 -16.09 -22.82
CA TRP A 471 19.87 -14.64 -22.79
C TRP A 471 18.76 -13.86 -22.07
N GLY A 472 17.69 -14.53 -21.72
CA GLY A 472 16.54 -13.96 -21.04
C GLY A 472 15.35 -14.91 -21.04
N PHE A 473 14.29 -14.48 -20.36
CA PHE A 473 13.03 -15.22 -20.26
C PHE A 473 12.07 -14.83 -21.38
N SER A 474 11.35 -15.82 -21.93
CA SER A 474 10.16 -15.60 -22.73
C SER A 474 8.94 -16.20 -22.07
N GLN A 475 7.79 -15.57 -22.28
CA GLN A 475 6.51 -16.05 -21.75
C GLN A 475 5.97 -17.17 -22.64
N ASP A 476 5.84 -18.37 -22.11
CA ASP A 476 5.32 -19.54 -22.81
C ASP A 476 3.84 -19.74 -22.60
N TRP A 477 3.34 -19.36 -21.43
CA TRP A 477 1.94 -19.47 -21.13
C TRP A 477 1.44 -18.31 -20.26
N ARG A 478 0.14 -17.98 -20.39
CA ARG A 478 -0.54 -16.98 -19.58
C ARG A 478 -2.01 -17.36 -19.37
N SER A 479 -2.51 -17.19 -18.15
CA SER A 479 -3.93 -17.37 -17.85
C SER A 479 -4.80 -16.25 -18.46
N ALA A 480 -6.09 -16.53 -18.63
CA ALA A 480 -7.07 -15.46 -18.75
C ALA A 480 -7.27 -14.79 -17.38
N PRO A 481 -7.59 -13.48 -17.32
CA PRO A 481 -7.79 -12.84 -16.04
C PRO A 481 -8.95 -13.48 -15.27
N PRO A 482 -8.75 -14.07 -14.12
CA PRO A 482 -9.53 -13.92 -12.91
C PRO A 482 -8.67 -13.36 -11.79
N ASN A 483 -9.26 -12.97 -10.67
CA ASN A 483 -8.50 -12.50 -9.52
C ASN A 483 -7.85 -13.68 -8.82
N TYR A 484 -6.54 -13.70 -8.80
CA TYR A 484 -5.71 -14.63 -8.04
C TYR A 484 -5.08 -13.88 -6.85
N GLU A 485 -5.00 -14.50 -5.66
CA GLU A 485 -4.51 -13.80 -4.49
C GLU A 485 -3.10 -14.23 -4.08
N ASN A 486 -2.76 -15.52 -4.21
CA ASN A 486 -1.45 -16.03 -3.83
C ASN A 486 -0.97 -17.09 -4.82
N LEU A 487 0.32 -17.06 -5.15
CA LEU A 487 0.95 -18.04 -6.01
C LEU A 487 1.57 -19.18 -5.19
N ARG A 488 1.25 -20.42 -5.53
CA ARG A 488 1.84 -21.61 -4.91
C ARG A 488 2.09 -22.69 -5.94
N THR A 489 3.13 -23.45 -5.73
CA THR A 489 3.50 -24.59 -6.59
C THR A 489 3.49 -25.91 -5.83
N ALA A 490 3.30 -27.00 -6.56
CA ALA A 490 3.50 -28.36 -6.05
C ALA A 490 4.15 -29.23 -7.11
N PRO A 491 4.90 -30.30 -6.70
CA PRO A 491 5.58 -31.18 -7.63
C PRO A 491 4.66 -31.78 -8.68
N GLY A 492 5.15 -31.92 -9.92
CA GLY A 492 4.41 -32.51 -11.03
C GLY A 492 3.56 -31.50 -11.81
N GLY A 493 3.99 -30.24 -11.88
CA GLY A 493 3.41 -29.22 -12.72
C GLY A 493 2.11 -28.59 -12.16
N TRP A 494 1.92 -28.60 -10.86
CA TRP A 494 0.76 -28.02 -10.23
C TRP A 494 1.00 -26.58 -9.82
N LEU A 495 0.07 -25.71 -10.21
CA LEU A 495 -0.01 -24.32 -9.80
C LEU A 495 -1.33 -24.07 -9.08
N LYS A 496 -1.26 -23.37 -7.98
CA LYS A 496 -2.43 -22.86 -7.27
C LYS A 496 -2.26 -21.34 -7.13
N ALA A 497 -3.31 -20.62 -7.48
CA ALA A 497 -3.42 -19.22 -7.19
C ALA A 497 -4.81 -19.03 -6.54
N ASP A 498 -4.80 -18.74 -5.25
CA ASP A 498 -6.00 -18.58 -4.42
C ASP A 498 -6.66 -17.24 -4.64
#